data_b853550d9bfeaff604ef3f88612ca987
#
_entry.id   b853550d9bfeaff604ef3f88612ca987
#
_cell.length_a   1.000
_cell.length_b   1.000
_cell.length_c   1.000
_cell.angle_alpha   90.00
_cell.angle_beta   90.00
_cell.angle_gamma   90.00
#
_symmetry.space_group_name_H-M   'P 1'
#
loop_
_entity.id
_entity.type
_entity.pdbx_description
1 polymer ?
#
loop_
_entity_poly.entity_id
_entity_poly.type
_entity_poly.pdbx_seq_one_letter_code
_entity_poly.pdbx_strand_id
1 'polypeptide(L)'
;MDSTKGDQLHSEIVALYGKRFTIEETFRDQKNLRFGMGLSETRIGDPARRDRLLLISALAVVLLTILGAAGEAIGIDKWLKTNTVKHRTISLVRQGLMHYAALPKMKLERFEPLMVKFGEMLRAQRVFREVFGLI
;
A
#
# COMPACT_ATOMS: atom_id res chain seq x y z
N MET A 1 -30.51 -17.82 25.86
CA MET A 1 -29.35 -17.20 26.52
C MET A 1 -28.11 -17.43 25.66
N ASP A 2 -27.48 -16.35 25.28
CA ASP A 2 -26.15 -16.19 24.65
C ASP A 2 -25.91 -16.53 23.16
N SER A 3 -26.89 -16.29 22.31
CA SER A 3 -26.67 -16.29 20.85
C SER A 3 -25.77 -15.09 20.41
N THR A 4 -25.90 -13.93 21.05
CA THR A 4 -25.17 -12.69 20.73
C THR A 4 -23.66 -12.78 20.95
N LYS A 5 -23.20 -13.54 21.92
CA LYS A 5 -21.78 -13.69 22.27
C LYS A 5 -21.05 -14.61 21.28
N GLY A 6 -21.76 -15.62 20.75
CA GLY A 6 -21.26 -16.50 19.70
C GLY A 6 -21.09 -15.76 18.36
N ASP A 7 -22.05 -14.91 18.01
CA ASP A 7 -22.02 -14.12 16.77
C ASP A 7 -20.92 -13.04 16.81
N GLN A 8 -20.70 -12.40 17.97
CA GLN A 8 -19.59 -11.45 18.17
C GLN A 8 -18.24 -12.13 18.02
N LEU A 9 -18.03 -13.28 18.66
CA LEU A 9 -16.77 -14.03 18.57
C LEU A 9 -16.49 -14.48 17.14
N HIS A 10 -17.53 -14.93 16.42
CA HIS A 10 -17.41 -15.33 15.01
C HIS A 10 -17.02 -14.15 14.12
N SER A 11 -17.60 -12.96 14.30
CA SER A 11 -17.26 -11.76 13.56
C SER A 11 -15.84 -11.27 13.83
N GLU A 12 -15.36 -11.35 15.07
CA GLU A 12 -13.99 -11.02 15.46
C GLU A 12 -12.96 -11.98 14.83
N ILE A 13 -13.25 -13.28 14.82
CA ILE A 13 -12.39 -14.29 14.19
C ILE A 13 -12.31 -14.04 12.67
N VAL A 14 -13.43 -13.76 12.01
CA VAL A 14 -13.46 -13.44 10.57
C VAL A 14 -12.65 -12.17 10.27
N ALA A 15 -12.77 -11.13 11.13
CA ALA A 15 -11.99 -9.90 10.99
C ALA A 15 -10.48 -10.11 11.18
N LEU A 16 -10.09 -10.97 12.15
CA LEU A 16 -8.69 -11.36 12.35
C LEU A 16 -8.14 -12.16 11.16
N TYR A 17 -8.94 -13.07 10.61
CA TYR A 17 -8.56 -13.84 9.44
C TYR A 17 -8.40 -12.97 8.19
N GLY A 18 -9.25 -11.96 8.03
CA GLY A 18 -9.12 -10.95 6.98
C GLY A 18 -7.80 -10.16 7.08
N LYS A 19 -7.34 -9.83 8.29
CA LYS A 19 -6.02 -9.20 8.50
C LYS A 19 -4.86 -10.10 8.08
N ARG A 20 -4.96 -11.40 8.34
CA ARG A 20 -3.96 -12.37 7.89
C ARG A 20 -3.85 -12.40 6.36
N PHE A 21 -4.98 -12.40 5.68
CA PHE A 21 -4.99 -12.34 4.21
C PHE A 21 -4.29 -11.08 3.66
N THR A 22 -4.49 -9.94 4.29
CA THR A 22 -3.79 -8.69 3.94
C THR A 22 -2.28 -8.80 4.12
N ILE A 23 -1.81 -9.49 5.17
CA ILE A 23 -0.39 -9.75 5.40
C ILE A 23 0.19 -10.63 4.28
N GLU A 24 -0.53 -11.68 3.90
CA GLU A 24 -0.12 -12.59 2.82
C GLU A 24 -0.06 -11.86 1.45
N GLU A 25 -1.02 -10.98 1.15
CA GLU A 25 -0.98 -10.12 -0.02
C GLU A 25 0.22 -9.17 -0.02
N THR A 26 0.51 -8.56 1.13
CA THR A 26 1.68 -7.66 1.29
C THR A 26 2.99 -8.42 1.05
N PHE A 27 3.14 -9.63 1.59
CA PHE A 27 4.31 -10.47 1.32
C PHE A 27 4.41 -10.89 -0.15
N ARG A 28 3.30 -11.17 -0.79
CA ARG A 28 3.26 -11.47 -2.23
C ARG A 28 3.72 -10.26 -3.04
N ASP A 29 3.23 -9.07 -2.71
CA ASP A 29 3.61 -7.82 -3.39
C ASP A 29 5.09 -7.49 -3.17
N GLN A 30 5.67 -7.84 -2.03
CA GLN A 30 7.12 -7.69 -1.79
C GLN A 30 7.96 -8.69 -2.59
N LYS A 31 7.54 -9.94 -2.68
CA LYS A 31 8.32 -11.02 -3.29
C LYS A 31 8.22 -11.08 -4.81
N ASN A 32 7.10 -10.69 -5.38
CA ASN A 32 6.81 -10.88 -6.80
C ASN A 32 7.64 -9.93 -7.66
N LEU A 33 8.44 -10.50 -8.58
CA LEU A 33 9.26 -9.72 -9.53
C LEU A 33 8.39 -8.96 -10.55
N ARG A 34 7.30 -9.57 -11.01
CA ARG A 34 6.48 -9.01 -12.09
C ARG A 34 5.46 -7.98 -11.62
N PHE A 35 4.93 -8.17 -10.40
CA PHE A 35 3.81 -7.39 -9.86
C PHE A 35 4.12 -6.68 -8.54
N GLY A 36 5.35 -6.83 -8.03
CA GLY A 36 5.78 -6.29 -6.75
C GLY A 36 7.22 -5.80 -6.77
N MET A 37 7.92 -5.93 -5.65
CA MET A 37 9.27 -5.38 -5.46
C MET A 37 10.40 -6.35 -5.82
N GLY A 38 10.11 -7.60 -6.21
CA GLY A 38 11.10 -8.57 -6.67
C GLY A 38 12.08 -9.05 -5.62
N LEU A 39 11.72 -9.04 -4.34
CA LEU A 39 12.63 -9.47 -3.26
C LEU A 39 13.06 -10.94 -3.36
N SER A 40 12.29 -11.79 -4.04
CA SER A 40 12.65 -13.18 -4.30
C SER A 40 13.89 -13.34 -5.17
N GLU A 41 14.20 -12.35 -5.99
CA GLU A 41 15.37 -12.37 -6.89
C GLU A 41 16.66 -11.88 -6.20
N THR A 42 16.53 -11.32 -5.01
CA THR A 42 17.70 -10.87 -4.25
C THR A 42 18.41 -12.06 -3.61
N ARG A 43 19.62 -12.36 -4.07
CA ARG A 43 20.46 -13.44 -3.54
C ARG A 43 21.36 -12.95 -2.40
N ILE A 44 20.76 -12.34 -1.38
CA ILE A 44 21.52 -11.77 -0.24
C ILE A 44 21.68 -12.86 0.82
N GLY A 45 22.92 -13.37 0.96
CA GLY A 45 23.27 -14.36 1.97
C GLY A 45 23.52 -13.79 3.36
N ASP A 46 23.92 -12.51 3.45
CA ASP A 46 24.18 -11.84 4.74
C ASP A 46 22.86 -11.44 5.43
N PRO A 47 22.59 -11.93 6.66
CA PRO A 47 21.38 -11.64 7.41
C PRO A 47 21.18 -10.13 7.67
N ALA A 48 22.25 -9.40 8.04
CA ALA A 48 22.15 -7.97 8.36
C ALA A 48 21.79 -7.11 7.13
N ARG A 49 22.28 -7.51 5.95
CA ARG A 49 21.89 -6.87 4.68
C ARG A 49 20.44 -7.19 4.31
N ARG A 50 20.02 -8.42 4.54
CA ARG A 50 18.63 -8.85 4.29
C ARG A 50 17.66 -8.10 5.17
N ASP A 51 17.96 -7.92 6.46
CA ASP A 51 17.11 -7.21 7.40
C ASP A 51 16.95 -5.72 7.01
N ARG A 52 18.04 -5.07 6.59
CA ARG A 52 17.98 -3.69 6.07
C ARG A 52 17.13 -3.58 4.81
N LEU A 53 17.28 -4.54 3.89
CA LEU A 53 16.48 -4.56 2.67
C LEU A 53 15.00 -4.77 2.97
N LEU A 54 14.67 -5.66 3.92
CA LEU A 54 13.29 -5.86 4.36
C LEU A 54 12.70 -4.59 4.99
N LEU A 55 13.47 -3.88 5.81
CA LEU A 55 13.03 -2.60 6.38
C LEU A 55 12.77 -1.56 5.28
N ILE A 56 13.70 -1.39 4.34
CA ILE A 56 13.53 -0.47 3.22
C ILE A 56 12.31 -0.85 2.38
N SER A 57 12.12 -2.14 2.12
CA SER A 57 10.95 -2.64 1.40
C SER A 57 9.65 -2.36 2.13
N ALA A 58 9.62 -2.55 3.45
CA ALA A 58 8.44 -2.27 4.25
C ALA A 58 8.07 -0.78 4.18
N LEU A 59 9.05 0.12 4.30
CA LEU A 59 8.83 1.56 4.16
C LEU A 59 8.33 1.91 2.75
N ALA A 60 8.93 1.33 1.71
CA ALA A 60 8.50 1.53 0.33
C ALA A 60 7.05 1.06 0.10
N VAL A 61 6.67 -0.11 0.64
CA VAL A 61 5.28 -0.62 0.57
C VAL A 61 4.31 0.35 1.21
N VAL A 62 4.63 0.90 2.39
CA VAL A 62 3.78 1.89 3.07
C VAL A 62 3.64 3.16 2.23
N LEU A 63 4.75 3.71 1.72
CA LEU A 63 4.72 4.92 0.89
C LEU A 63 3.95 4.71 -0.41
N LEU A 64 4.14 3.56 -1.09
CA LEU A 64 3.40 3.20 -2.30
C LEU A 64 1.90 3.01 -2.00
N THR A 65 1.56 2.42 -0.85
CA THR A 65 0.16 2.29 -0.42
C THR A 65 -0.50 3.66 -0.25
N ILE A 66 0.19 4.60 0.41
CA ILE A 66 -0.31 5.97 0.60
C ILE A 66 -0.42 6.70 -0.75
N LEU A 67 0.55 6.52 -1.65
CA LEU A 67 0.50 7.13 -2.98
C LEU A 67 -0.66 6.57 -3.81
N GLY A 68 -0.91 5.27 -3.74
CA GLY A 68 -2.07 4.63 -4.38
C GLY A 68 -3.40 5.16 -3.83
N ALA A 69 -3.50 5.27 -2.50
CA ALA A 69 -4.68 5.84 -1.84
C ALA A 69 -4.90 7.33 -2.18
N ALA A 70 -3.82 8.11 -2.28
CA ALA A 70 -3.88 9.50 -2.72
C ALA A 70 -4.42 9.60 -4.15
N GLY A 71 -3.96 8.73 -5.05
CA GLY A 71 -4.46 8.64 -6.43
C GLY A 71 -5.95 8.31 -6.49
N GLU A 72 -6.43 7.37 -5.67
CA GLU A 72 -7.88 7.08 -5.56
C GLU A 72 -8.66 8.31 -5.04
N ALA A 73 -8.16 8.97 -4.00
CA ALA A 73 -8.85 10.10 -3.39
C ALA A 73 -9.07 11.29 -4.34
N ILE A 74 -8.14 11.50 -5.28
CA ILE A 74 -8.27 12.55 -6.30
C ILE A 74 -8.82 12.05 -7.64
N GLY A 75 -9.15 10.75 -7.73
CA GLY A 75 -9.82 10.14 -8.89
C GLY A 75 -8.94 9.85 -10.10
N ILE A 76 -7.61 9.89 -9.99
CA ILE A 76 -6.70 9.53 -11.09
C ILE A 76 -6.56 8.01 -11.27
N ASP A 77 -7.02 7.21 -10.32
CA ASP A 77 -7.11 5.76 -10.44
C ASP A 77 -8.04 5.30 -11.58
N LYS A 78 -8.95 6.15 -12.03
CA LYS A 78 -9.84 5.91 -13.19
C LYS A 78 -9.06 5.56 -14.45
N TRP A 79 -7.85 6.08 -14.61
CA TRP A 79 -6.97 5.76 -15.74
C TRP A 79 -6.36 4.36 -15.68
N LEU A 80 -6.41 3.74 -14.50
CA LEU A 80 -5.90 2.39 -14.26
C LEU A 80 -6.99 1.31 -14.32
N LYS A 81 -8.25 1.74 -14.52
CA LYS A 81 -9.44 0.88 -14.55
C LYS A 81 -10.14 0.98 -15.89
N THR A 82 -10.85 -0.09 -16.26
CA THR A 82 -11.83 -0.02 -17.33
C THR A 82 -13.08 0.72 -16.86
N ASN A 83 -13.74 1.46 -17.74
CA ASN A 83 -14.91 2.30 -17.41
C ASN A 83 -16.10 1.53 -16.79
N THR A 84 -16.11 0.20 -16.92
CA THR A 84 -17.18 -0.68 -16.43
C THR A 84 -16.99 -1.11 -14.97
N VAL A 85 -15.80 -0.91 -14.37
CA VAL A 85 -15.47 -1.42 -13.03
C VAL A 85 -15.59 -0.33 -11.99
N LYS A 86 -16.57 -0.47 -11.08
CA LYS A 86 -16.85 0.50 -10.00
C LYS A 86 -15.99 0.30 -8.75
N HIS A 87 -15.42 -0.88 -8.56
CA HIS A 87 -14.59 -1.23 -7.40
C HIS A 87 -13.10 -1.31 -7.75
N ARG A 88 -12.25 -1.31 -6.74
CA ARG A 88 -10.81 -1.49 -6.92
C ARG A 88 -10.50 -2.92 -7.37
N THR A 89 -9.75 -3.06 -8.45
CA THR A 89 -9.33 -4.35 -9.02
C THR A 89 -7.86 -4.67 -8.76
N ILE A 90 -7.07 -3.68 -8.37
CA ILE A 90 -5.63 -3.83 -8.09
C ILE A 90 -5.31 -3.28 -6.70
N SER A 91 -4.28 -3.83 -6.04
CA SER A 91 -3.87 -3.39 -4.71
C SER A 91 -3.42 -1.92 -4.71
N LEU A 92 -3.54 -1.24 -3.56
CA LEU A 92 -3.05 0.14 -3.41
C LEU A 92 -1.54 0.25 -3.65
N VAL A 93 -0.77 -0.76 -3.24
CA VAL A 93 0.68 -0.83 -3.51
C VAL A 93 0.94 -0.81 -5.00
N ARG A 94 0.22 -1.62 -5.76
CA ARG A 94 0.37 -1.67 -7.21
C ARG A 94 -0.08 -0.38 -7.90
N GLN A 95 -1.18 0.22 -7.45
CA GLN A 95 -1.59 1.55 -7.93
C GLN A 95 -0.52 2.59 -7.66
N GLY A 96 0.03 2.60 -6.44
CA GLY A 96 1.13 3.48 -6.06
C GLY A 96 2.37 3.28 -6.92
N LEU A 97 2.74 2.03 -7.21
CA LEU A 97 3.86 1.72 -8.11
C LEU A 97 3.61 2.25 -9.53
N MET A 98 2.39 2.12 -10.06
CA MET A 98 2.02 2.65 -11.36
C MET A 98 2.05 4.18 -11.38
N HIS A 99 1.54 4.83 -10.34
CA HIS A 99 1.63 6.30 -10.18
C HIS A 99 3.09 6.74 -10.08
N TYR A 100 3.90 6.08 -9.25
CA TYR A 100 5.33 6.37 -9.10
C TYR A 100 6.07 6.28 -10.46
N ALA A 101 5.85 5.21 -11.21
CA ALA A 101 6.44 5.04 -12.54
C ALA A 101 5.98 6.12 -13.54
N ALA A 102 4.79 6.68 -13.35
CA ALA A 102 4.25 7.73 -14.21
C ALA A 102 4.72 9.14 -13.83
N LEU A 103 5.21 9.37 -12.59
CA LEU A 103 5.59 10.71 -12.10
C LEU A 103 6.49 11.50 -13.07
N PRO A 104 7.56 10.91 -13.66
CA PRO A 104 8.47 11.66 -14.54
C PRO A 104 7.81 12.21 -15.81
N LYS A 105 6.68 11.62 -16.21
CA LYS A 105 5.93 11.99 -17.43
C LYS A 105 4.57 12.60 -17.13
N MET A 106 4.26 12.80 -15.85
CA MET A 106 2.95 13.28 -15.41
C MET A 106 2.85 14.78 -15.66
N LYS A 107 1.72 15.22 -16.21
CA LYS A 107 1.42 16.65 -16.36
C LYS A 107 1.27 17.30 -14.99
N LEU A 108 1.71 18.56 -14.86
CA LEU A 108 1.71 19.31 -13.60
C LEU A 108 0.30 19.39 -12.97
N GLU A 109 -0.72 19.54 -13.79
CA GLU A 109 -2.15 19.57 -13.39
C GLU A 109 -2.61 18.32 -12.61
N ARG A 110 -1.93 17.18 -12.80
CA ARG A 110 -2.18 15.92 -12.09
C ARG A 110 -1.17 15.68 -10.99
N PHE A 111 0.06 16.07 -11.24
CA PHE A 111 1.18 15.89 -10.31
C PHE A 111 0.97 16.67 -9.01
N GLU A 112 0.63 17.95 -9.09
CA GLU A 112 0.44 18.80 -7.91
C GLU A 112 -0.67 18.28 -6.98
N PRO A 113 -1.91 18.03 -7.43
CA PRO A 113 -2.94 17.49 -6.56
C PRO A 113 -2.57 16.14 -5.94
N LEU A 114 -1.87 15.26 -6.70
CA LEU A 114 -1.42 13.98 -6.22
C LEU A 114 -0.43 14.14 -5.07
N MET A 115 0.58 15.00 -5.24
CA MET A 115 1.62 15.22 -4.23
C MET A 115 1.09 15.95 -3.00
N VAL A 116 0.17 16.89 -3.16
CA VAL A 116 -0.53 17.55 -2.04
C VAL A 116 -1.30 16.50 -1.23
N LYS A 117 -2.12 15.68 -1.92
CA LYS A 117 -2.92 14.64 -1.24
C LYS A 117 -2.06 13.57 -0.59
N PHE A 118 -0.98 13.15 -1.24
CA PHE A 118 0.01 12.24 -0.68
C PHE A 118 0.62 12.82 0.60
N GLY A 119 1.06 14.08 0.58
CA GLY A 119 1.61 14.77 1.74
C GLY A 119 0.62 14.89 2.91
N GLU A 120 -0.67 15.20 2.64
CA GLU A 120 -1.71 15.21 3.64
C GLU A 120 -1.89 13.84 4.31
N MET A 121 -2.00 12.79 3.51
CA MET A 121 -2.17 11.43 4.01
C MET A 121 -0.95 10.94 4.80
N LEU A 122 0.25 11.33 4.36
CA LEU A 122 1.49 11.01 5.05
C LEU A 122 1.54 11.64 6.44
N ARG A 123 1.22 12.95 6.54
CA ARG A 123 1.16 13.68 7.81
C ARG A 123 0.07 13.13 8.76
N ALA A 124 -1.02 12.61 8.21
CA ALA A 124 -2.08 11.99 9.01
C ALA A 124 -1.61 10.69 9.70
N GLN A 125 -0.56 10.03 9.19
CA GLN A 125 -0.02 8.83 9.80
C GLN A 125 0.83 9.17 11.02
N ARG A 126 0.42 8.69 12.20
CA ARG A 126 1.10 8.94 13.48
C ARG A 126 2.58 8.56 13.44
N VAL A 127 2.91 7.41 12.85
CA VAL A 127 4.28 6.91 12.75
C VAL A 127 5.20 7.88 12.02
N PHE A 128 4.75 8.48 10.92
CA PHE A 128 5.57 9.45 10.18
C PHE A 128 5.77 10.76 10.93
N ARG A 129 4.77 11.19 11.69
CA ARG A 129 4.92 12.39 12.55
C ARG A 129 5.91 12.16 13.69
N GLU A 130 5.78 11.04 14.39
CA GLU A 130 6.60 10.77 15.60
C GLU A 130 8.01 10.33 15.26
N VAL A 131 8.20 9.52 14.22
CA VAL A 131 9.53 8.95 13.87
C VAL A 131 10.33 9.86 12.95
N PHE A 132 9.69 10.52 12.01
CA PHE A 132 10.37 11.34 11.00
C PHE A 132 10.22 12.86 11.21
N GLY A 133 9.53 13.29 12.27
CA GLY A 133 9.34 14.71 12.56
C GLY A 133 8.57 15.47 11.47
N LEU A 134 7.73 14.78 10.71
CA LEU A 134 6.87 15.41 9.69
C LEU A 134 5.70 16.10 10.39
N ILE A 135 5.85 17.39 10.62
CA ILE A 135 4.85 18.27 11.22
C ILE A 135 4.01 18.92 10.12
#